data_718b5feee31b6507e5d43c2fd9cb2d93
#
_entry.id   718b5feee31b6507e5d43c2fd9cb2d93
#
_cell.length_a   1.000
_cell.length_b   1.000
_cell.length_c   1.000
_cell.angle_alpha   90.00
_cell.angle_beta   90.00
_cell.angle_gamma   90.00
#
_symmetry.space_group_name_H-M   'P 1'
#
loop_
_entity.id
_entity.type
_entity.pdbx_description
1 polymer ?
#
loop_
_entity_poly.entity_id
_entity_poly.type
_entity_poly.pdbx_seq_one_letter_code
_entity_poly.pdbx_strand_id
1 'polypeptide(L)' 'MNLQNFRLEPNPNSPGDWIVFGDIYDNEGNLLGTFGPDGTSIFTWWVTQDVAFQQQYSNQFAVIMAQEIVTGTAE' A
#
# COMPACT_ATOMS: atom_id res chain seq x y z
N MET A 1 -6.84 -10.52 -1.73
CA MET A 1 -6.07 -9.32 -2.06
C MET A 1 -4.59 -9.58 -1.76
N ASN A 2 -3.72 -9.33 -2.70
CA ASN A 2 -2.29 -9.64 -2.57
C ASN A 2 -1.45 -8.39 -2.77
N LEU A 3 -0.47 -8.19 -1.88
CA LEU A 3 0.51 -7.11 -2.00
C LEU A 3 1.75 -7.66 -2.70
N GLN A 4 2.16 -6.98 -3.78
CA GLN A 4 3.36 -7.37 -4.54
C GLN A 4 4.25 -6.15 -4.75
N ASN A 5 5.52 -6.40 -5.02
CA ASN A 5 6.51 -5.36 -5.29
C ASN A 5 6.64 -4.36 -4.13
N PHE A 6 6.37 -4.82 -2.91
CA PHE A 6 6.47 -3.99 -1.72
C PHE A 6 7.94 -3.67 -1.45
N ARG A 7 8.24 -2.36 -1.36
CA ARG A 7 9.61 -1.92 -1.12
C ARG A 7 9.63 -0.49 -0.59
N LEU A 8 10.74 -0.14 0.05
CA LEU A 8 11.02 1.23 0.48
C LEU A 8 12.12 1.82 -0.41
N GLU A 9 11.92 3.06 -0.84
CA GLU A 9 12.93 3.78 -1.60
C GLU A 9 13.14 5.15 -0.99
N PRO A 10 14.39 5.69 -1.02
CA PRO A 10 14.63 7.02 -0.48
C PRO A 10 13.81 8.07 -1.23
N ASN A 11 13.30 9.05 -0.49
CA ASN A 11 12.58 10.17 -1.09
C ASN A 11 13.61 11.21 -1.59
N PRO A 12 13.73 11.42 -2.91
CA PRO A 12 14.72 12.36 -3.44
C PRO A 12 14.41 13.81 -3.07
N ASN A 13 13.17 14.12 -2.72
CA ASN A 13 12.75 15.48 -2.40
C ASN A 13 12.79 15.78 -0.90
N SER A 14 13.04 14.76 -0.07
CA SER A 14 13.03 14.91 1.38
C SER A 14 14.06 13.96 1.98
N PRO A 15 15.34 14.39 2.07
CA PRO A 15 16.39 13.54 2.64
C PRO A 15 16.04 13.05 4.03
N GLY A 16 16.25 11.76 4.26
CA GLY A 16 15.90 11.12 5.53
C GLY A 16 14.53 10.48 5.56
N ASP A 17 13.70 10.74 4.55
CA ASP A 17 12.38 10.12 4.43
C ASP A 17 12.41 9.00 3.39
N TRP A 18 11.45 8.10 3.51
CA TRP A 18 11.32 6.94 2.64
C TRP A 18 9.92 6.90 2.05
N ILE A 19 9.82 6.40 0.82
CA ILE A 19 8.55 6.20 0.12
C ILE A 19 8.27 4.70 0.07
N VAL A 20 7.07 4.31 0.49
CA VAL A 20 6.60 2.93 0.38
C VAL A 20 6.00 2.73 -1.00
N PHE A 21 6.50 1.73 -1.72
CA PHE A 21 5.99 1.35 -3.04
C PHE A 21 5.33 -0.01 -2.96
N GLY A 22 4.34 -0.23 -3.78
CA GLY A 22 3.72 -1.54 -3.87
C GLY A 22 2.54 -1.55 -4.82
N ASP A 23 2.12 -2.76 -5.15
CA ASP A 23 0.96 -3.00 -6.00
C ASP A 23 0.03 -3.96 -5.28
N ILE A 24 -1.27 -3.70 -5.38
CA ILE A 24 -2.29 -4.54 -4.76
C ILE A 24 -3.10 -5.21 -5.85
N TYR A 25 -3.16 -6.55 -5.78
CA TYR A 25 -3.90 -7.38 -6.72
C TYR A 25 -5.04 -8.11 -6.01
N ASP A 26 -6.10 -8.40 -6.74
CA ASP A 26 -7.16 -9.27 -6.24
C ASP A 26 -6.72 -10.75 -6.33
N ASN A 27 -7.59 -11.66 -5.89
CA ASN A 27 -7.27 -13.07 -5.91
C ASN A 27 -7.23 -13.67 -7.32
N GLU A 28 -7.70 -12.93 -8.31
CA GLU A 28 -7.71 -13.35 -9.70
C GLU A 28 -6.54 -12.78 -10.49
N GLY A 29 -5.68 -12.00 -9.84
CA GLY A 29 -4.50 -11.42 -10.48
C GLY A 29 -4.73 -10.08 -11.15
N ASN A 30 -5.88 -9.45 -10.93
CA ASN A 30 -6.17 -8.12 -11.47
C ASN A 30 -5.61 -7.04 -10.57
N LEU A 31 -4.97 -6.03 -11.15
CA LEU A 31 -4.41 -4.91 -10.41
C LEU A 31 -5.54 -4.05 -9.84
N LEU A 32 -5.56 -3.88 -8.54
CA LEU A 32 -6.54 -3.05 -7.84
C LEU A 32 -6.01 -1.65 -7.57
N GLY A 33 -4.73 -1.51 -7.27
CA GLY A 33 -4.15 -0.21 -6.97
C GLY A 33 -2.64 -0.26 -6.88
N THR A 34 -2.02 0.91 -7.05
CA THR A 34 -0.57 1.09 -6.94
C THR A 34 -0.33 2.29 -6.03
N PHE A 35 0.66 2.18 -5.16
CA PHE A 35 1.00 3.28 -4.26
C PHE A 35 2.51 3.49 -4.23
N GLY A 36 2.89 4.71 -3.88
CA GLY A 36 4.29 5.14 -3.84
C GLY A 36 4.61 6.25 -4.82
N PRO A 37 4.38 6.07 -6.12
CA PRO A 37 4.64 7.13 -7.09
C PRO A 37 3.89 8.41 -6.73
N ASP A 38 4.55 9.55 -6.88
CA ASP A 38 3.94 10.87 -6.62
C ASP A 38 3.44 11.05 -5.19
N GLY A 39 3.99 10.27 -4.26
CA GLY A 39 3.63 10.39 -2.85
C GLY A 39 2.29 9.79 -2.46
N THR A 40 1.66 9.04 -3.36
CA THR A 40 0.40 8.35 -3.06
C THR A 40 0.64 7.27 -2.01
N SER A 41 -0.06 7.34 -0.88
CA SER A 41 0.04 6.33 0.16
C SER A 41 -1.01 5.25 -0.02
N ILE A 42 -0.74 4.07 0.55
CA ILE A 42 -1.71 2.98 0.54
C ILE A 42 -3.00 3.39 1.27
N PHE A 43 -2.87 4.16 2.34
CA PHE A 43 -4.04 4.63 3.07
C PHE A 43 -4.87 5.59 2.21
N THR A 44 -4.22 6.50 1.49
CA THR A 44 -4.90 7.42 0.57
C THR A 44 -5.65 6.64 -0.51
N TRP A 45 -4.99 5.62 -1.09
CA TRP A 45 -5.66 4.76 -2.06
C TRP A 45 -6.89 4.09 -1.45
N TRP A 46 -6.75 3.55 -0.22
CA TRP A 46 -7.82 2.81 0.44
C TRP A 46 -9.06 3.66 0.66
N VAL A 47 -8.89 4.89 1.14
CA VAL A 47 -10.04 5.76 1.45
C VAL A 47 -10.76 6.27 0.22
N THR A 48 -10.16 6.12 -0.98
CA THR A 48 -10.83 6.47 -2.22
C THR A 48 -11.74 5.35 -2.73
N GLN A 49 -11.66 4.16 -2.14
CA GLN A 49 -12.50 3.03 -2.56
C GLN A 49 -13.91 3.19 -2.01
N ASP A 50 -14.89 2.59 -2.68
CA ASP A 50 -16.27 2.66 -2.20
C ASP A 50 -16.47 1.79 -0.96
N VAL A 51 -17.60 2.00 -0.28
CA VAL A 51 -17.90 1.32 0.99
C VAL A 51 -17.98 -0.19 0.80
N ALA A 52 -18.57 -0.65 -0.30
CA ALA A 52 -18.70 -2.08 -0.55
C ALA A 52 -17.33 -2.74 -0.70
N PHE A 53 -16.42 -2.09 -1.41
CA PHE A 53 -15.06 -2.58 -1.55
C PHE A 53 -14.35 -2.63 -0.20
N GLN A 54 -14.46 -1.57 0.59
CA GLN A 54 -13.84 -1.51 1.91
C GLN A 54 -14.37 -2.60 2.84
N GLN A 55 -15.66 -2.86 2.83
CA GLN A 55 -16.26 -3.92 3.64
C GLN A 55 -15.78 -5.29 3.21
N GLN A 56 -15.67 -5.52 1.91
CA GLN A 56 -15.25 -6.79 1.37
C GLN A 56 -13.80 -7.12 1.73
N TYR A 57 -12.92 -6.12 1.71
CA TYR A 57 -11.48 -6.33 1.84
C TYR A 57 -10.89 -5.81 3.16
N SER A 58 -11.72 -5.42 4.13
CA SER A 58 -11.23 -4.80 5.36
C SER A 58 -10.20 -5.66 6.11
N ASN A 59 -10.45 -6.95 6.25
CA ASN A 59 -9.52 -7.85 6.96
C ASN A 59 -8.21 -8.02 6.20
N GLN A 60 -8.28 -8.11 4.88
CA GLN A 60 -7.09 -8.26 4.04
C GLN A 60 -6.28 -6.97 4.03
N PHE A 61 -6.95 -5.82 4.00
CA PHE A 61 -6.26 -4.54 4.08
C PHE A 61 -5.55 -4.37 5.42
N ALA A 62 -6.14 -4.82 6.51
CA ALA A 62 -5.50 -4.76 7.81
C ALA A 62 -4.18 -5.53 7.84
N VAL A 63 -4.12 -6.69 7.17
CA VAL A 63 -2.88 -7.47 7.05
C VAL A 63 -1.84 -6.69 6.25
N ILE A 64 -2.24 -6.06 5.16
CA ILE A 64 -1.33 -5.26 4.33
C ILE A 64 -0.79 -4.07 5.13
N MET A 65 -1.63 -3.40 5.90
CA MET A 65 -1.19 -2.27 6.74
C MET A 65 -0.20 -2.73 7.80
N ALA A 66 -0.41 -3.91 8.38
CA ALA A 66 0.54 -4.47 9.34
C ALA A 66 1.90 -4.73 8.69
N GLN A 67 1.93 -5.22 7.46
CA GLN A 67 3.18 -5.42 6.72
C GLN A 67 3.89 -4.10 6.46
N GLU A 68 3.16 -3.06 6.08
CA GLU A 68 3.72 -1.74 5.84
C GLU A 68 4.35 -1.18 7.13
N ILE A 69 3.65 -1.29 8.25
CA ILE A 69 4.15 -0.78 9.54
C ILE A 69 5.44 -1.51 9.93
N VAL A 70 5.45 -2.83 9.81
CA VAL A 70 6.64 -3.62 10.17
C VAL A 70 7.82 -3.25 9.28
N THR A 71 7.59 -3.13 7.97
CA THR A 71 8.64 -2.75 7.03
C THR A 71 9.15 -1.34 7.33
N GLY A 72 8.24 -0.40 7.63
CA GLY A 72 8.61 0.97 7.96
C GLY A 72 9.40 1.07 9.26
N THR A 73 9.13 0.21 10.23
CA THR A 73 9.85 0.21 11.52
C THR A 73 11.18 -0.54 11.46
N ALA A 74 11.39 -1.36 10.45
CA ALA A 74 12.66 -2.08 10.27
C ALA A 74 13.78 -1.14 9.82
N GLU A 75 13.45 0.08 9.50
CA GLU A 75 14.43 1.10 9.17
C GLU A 75 15.28 1.46 10.40
#